data_106b4475b689af324c1e53f051ab523e
#
_entry.id   106b4475b689af324c1e53f051ab523e
#
_cell.length_a   1.000
_cell.length_b   1.000
_cell.length_c   1.000
_cell.angle_alpha   90.00
_cell.angle_beta   90.00
_cell.angle_gamma   90.00
#
_symmetry.space_group_name_H-M   'P 1'
#
loop_
_entity.id
_entity.type
_entity.pdbx_description
1 polymer ?
#
loop_
_entity_poly.entity_id
_entity_poly.type
_entity_poly.pdbx_seq_one_letter_code
_entity_poly.pdbx_strand_id
1 'polypeptide(L)'
;MKPLSRLLVALCLTPVLAQAAPLSQVTLPDGRQVQLNDDFTWEYLVVKPAEPVQGVAAEGNAGAVVAVAAPVLTDQAKANPELLAQMARDGVLVKLDKIEGSDPLALTFMVSNTGSRNVVGVRGMVTLFSADGVQLSRQEARFWVAENRLPETYLRKGQVRPSLALEIPRPAGLSGQPLVRVEIDEVVFR
;
A
#
# COMPACT_ATOMS: atom_id res chain seq x y z
N MET A 1 -6.77 -23.35 -71.34
CA MET A 1 -6.33 -22.13 -70.64
C MET A 1 -7.12 -21.99 -69.34
N LYS A 2 -6.55 -22.31 -68.17
CA LYS A 2 -7.19 -22.20 -66.87
C LYS A 2 -6.37 -21.19 -66.03
N PRO A 3 -6.97 -20.13 -65.44
CA PRO A 3 -6.26 -19.26 -64.51
C PRO A 3 -6.25 -19.84 -63.08
N LEU A 4 -5.06 -19.93 -62.49
CA LEU A 4 -4.85 -20.29 -61.10
C LEU A 4 -5.29 -19.12 -60.21
N SER A 5 -6.29 -19.37 -59.36
CA SER A 5 -6.70 -18.49 -58.28
C SER A 5 -5.70 -18.60 -57.11
N ARG A 6 -4.96 -17.53 -56.83
CA ARG A 6 -4.05 -17.45 -55.65
C ARG A 6 -4.86 -17.05 -54.41
N LEU A 7 -5.07 -18.02 -53.53
CA LEU A 7 -5.66 -17.79 -52.21
C LEU A 7 -4.59 -17.19 -51.29
N LEU A 8 -4.73 -15.93 -50.93
CA LEU A 8 -3.86 -15.22 -49.99
C LEU A 8 -4.42 -15.40 -48.60
N VAL A 9 -3.79 -16.29 -47.82
CA VAL A 9 -4.13 -16.48 -46.40
C VAL A 9 -3.41 -15.39 -45.59
N ALA A 10 -4.17 -14.38 -45.13
CA ALA A 10 -3.67 -13.37 -44.20
C ALA A 10 -3.65 -13.97 -42.79
N LEU A 11 -2.46 -14.29 -42.30
CA LEU A 11 -2.22 -14.73 -40.93
C LEU A 11 -2.25 -13.51 -40.01
N CYS A 12 -3.35 -13.27 -39.30
CA CYS A 12 -3.46 -12.24 -38.25
C CYS A 12 -2.66 -12.68 -37.02
N LEU A 13 -1.45 -12.15 -36.89
CA LEU A 13 -0.72 -12.21 -35.61
C LEU A 13 -1.38 -11.23 -34.63
N THR A 14 -2.15 -11.74 -33.69
CA THR A 14 -2.57 -10.97 -32.52
C THR A 14 -1.40 -10.87 -31.55
N PRO A 15 -0.94 -9.67 -31.14
CA PRO A 15 0.07 -9.56 -30.10
C PRO A 15 -0.53 -10.02 -28.77
N VAL A 16 0.01 -11.08 -28.19
CA VAL A 16 -0.24 -11.46 -26.80
C VAL A 16 0.48 -10.44 -25.95
N LEU A 17 -0.26 -9.54 -25.31
CA LEU A 17 0.28 -8.66 -24.27
C LEU A 17 0.67 -9.55 -23.08
N ALA A 18 1.96 -9.82 -22.94
CA ALA A 18 2.51 -10.44 -21.75
C ALA A 18 2.31 -9.46 -20.57
N GLN A 19 1.49 -9.85 -19.60
CA GLN A 19 1.36 -9.09 -18.36
C GLN A 19 2.54 -9.47 -17.46
N ALA A 20 3.33 -8.47 -17.09
CA ALA A 20 4.45 -8.61 -16.17
C ALA A 20 3.94 -8.91 -14.75
N ALA A 21 4.59 -9.83 -14.04
CA ALA A 21 4.24 -10.15 -12.67
C ALA A 21 4.92 -9.18 -11.68
N PRO A 22 4.24 -8.77 -10.60
CA PRO A 22 4.81 -7.86 -9.61
C PRO A 22 5.88 -8.56 -8.76
N LEU A 23 7.09 -7.99 -8.70
CA LEU A 23 8.21 -8.49 -7.88
C LEU A 23 8.30 -7.80 -6.52
N SER A 24 8.21 -6.49 -6.48
CA SER A 24 8.34 -5.72 -5.24
C SER A 24 7.78 -4.31 -5.37
N GLN A 25 7.54 -3.67 -4.22
CA GLN A 25 7.12 -2.28 -4.14
C GLN A 25 8.22 -1.44 -3.51
N VAL A 26 8.51 -0.29 -4.11
CA VAL A 26 9.51 0.68 -3.64
C VAL A 26 8.86 2.04 -3.47
N THR A 27 9.16 2.73 -2.36
CA THR A 27 8.78 4.13 -2.20
C THR A 27 9.92 5.03 -2.63
N LEU A 28 9.63 5.94 -3.53
CA LEU A 28 10.55 6.97 -3.98
C LEU A 28 10.75 8.04 -2.90
N PRO A 29 11.83 8.82 -2.94
CA PRO A 29 12.11 9.88 -1.98
C PRO A 29 11.02 10.97 -1.91
N ASP A 30 10.21 11.10 -2.95
CA ASP A 30 9.08 12.03 -3.04
C ASP A 30 7.76 11.46 -2.46
N GLY A 31 7.82 10.27 -1.84
CA GLY A 31 6.68 9.60 -1.21
C GLY A 31 5.78 8.82 -2.16
N ARG A 32 6.07 8.80 -3.47
CA ARG A 32 5.34 7.99 -4.44
C ARG A 32 5.77 6.53 -4.34
N GLN A 33 4.82 5.62 -4.49
CA GLN A 33 5.09 4.19 -4.50
C GLN A 33 5.09 3.68 -5.93
N VAL A 34 6.09 2.86 -6.24
CA VAL A 34 6.23 2.17 -7.52
C VAL A 34 6.25 0.68 -7.31
N GLN A 35 5.63 -0.04 -8.19
CA GLN A 35 5.70 -1.49 -8.29
C GLN A 35 6.74 -1.85 -9.33
N LEU A 36 7.66 -2.74 -8.96
CA LEU A 36 8.62 -3.34 -9.89
C LEU A 36 8.06 -4.66 -10.37
N ASN A 37 8.13 -4.88 -11.67
CA ASN A 37 7.68 -6.09 -12.32
C ASN A 37 8.88 -6.99 -12.72
N ASP A 38 8.64 -8.26 -13.01
CA ASP A 38 9.64 -9.26 -13.39
C ASP A 38 10.24 -9.01 -14.78
N ASP A 39 9.60 -8.21 -15.61
CA ASP A 39 10.08 -7.77 -16.92
C ASP A 39 10.95 -6.51 -16.89
N PHE A 40 11.42 -6.09 -15.70
CA PHE A 40 12.16 -4.85 -15.42
C PHE A 40 11.39 -3.56 -15.72
N THR A 41 10.07 -3.63 -15.85
CA THR A 41 9.21 -2.45 -15.90
C THR A 41 8.77 -2.04 -14.49
N TRP A 42 8.30 -0.81 -14.35
CA TRP A 42 7.77 -0.30 -13.09
C TRP A 42 6.52 0.55 -13.34
N GLU A 43 5.59 0.52 -12.39
CA GLU A 43 4.37 1.31 -12.42
C GLU A 43 4.20 2.09 -11.12
N TYR A 44 3.63 3.30 -11.22
CA TYR A 44 3.22 4.04 -10.03
C TYR A 44 1.95 3.45 -9.44
N LEU A 45 1.98 3.07 -8.16
CA LEU A 45 0.77 2.77 -7.40
C LEU A 45 0.07 4.08 -7.03
N VAL A 46 -0.66 4.64 -7.98
CA VAL A 46 -1.32 5.93 -7.81
C VAL A 46 -2.62 5.72 -7.04
N VAL A 47 -2.79 6.45 -5.94
CA VAL A 47 -4.08 6.63 -5.31
C VAL A 47 -4.87 7.60 -6.19
N LYS A 48 -5.81 7.09 -6.99
CA LYS A 48 -6.65 7.94 -7.85
C LYS A 48 -7.65 8.71 -6.96
N PRO A 49 -7.79 10.03 -7.09
CA PRO A 49 -8.89 10.75 -6.46
C PRO A 49 -10.22 10.16 -6.94
N ALA A 50 -11.17 9.92 -6.05
CA ALA A 50 -12.50 9.48 -6.42
C ALA A 50 -13.15 10.54 -7.31
N GLU A 51 -13.68 10.15 -8.46
CA GLU A 51 -14.46 11.07 -9.30
C GLU A 51 -15.71 11.50 -8.51
N PRO A 52 -16.09 12.80 -8.54
CA PRO A 52 -17.26 13.27 -7.81
C PRO A 52 -18.50 12.58 -8.38
N VAL A 53 -19.18 11.84 -7.53
CA VAL A 53 -20.51 11.28 -7.85
C VAL A 53 -21.44 12.46 -8.06
N GLN A 54 -21.86 12.74 -9.29
CA GLN A 54 -22.91 13.70 -9.59
C GLN A 54 -24.23 13.14 -9.05
N GLY A 55 -24.59 13.55 -7.85
CA GLY A 55 -25.81 13.19 -7.15
C GLY A 55 -26.46 14.40 -6.50
N VAL A 56 -27.44 14.93 -7.22
CA VAL A 56 -28.58 15.75 -6.76
C VAL A 56 -28.24 17.05 -6.03
N ALA A 57 -28.52 18.16 -6.74
CA ALA A 57 -28.57 19.52 -6.22
C ALA A 57 -29.57 19.63 -5.05
N ALA A 58 -29.06 20.08 -3.87
CA ALA A 58 -29.85 20.76 -2.88
C ALA A 58 -29.28 22.17 -2.75
N GLU A 59 -30.07 23.15 -3.19
CA GLU A 59 -29.77 24.57 -3.02
C GLU A 59 -29.71 24.94 -1.54
N GLY A 60 -28.60 25.56 -1.12
CA GLY A 60 -28.44 26.05 0.25
C GLY A 60 -27.06 26.70 0.40
N ASN A 61 -27.06 28.02 0.24
CA ASN A 61 -25.95 28.97 0.33
C ASN A 61 -25.11 28.77 1.62
N ALA A 62 -23.79 28.50 1.49
CA ALA A 62 -22.67 29.06 2.27
C ALA A 62 -21.39 28.23 2.07
N GLY A 63 -20.34 28.87 1.53
CA GLY A 63 -18.96 28.41 1.64
C GLY A 63 -18.67 27.07 0.99
N ALA A 64 -18.29 27.03 -0.27
CA ALA A 64 -17.84 25.82 -0.96
C ALA A 64 -16.59 25.26 -0.27
N VAL A 65 -16.79 24.37 0.69
CA VAL A 65 -15.78 23.40 1.09
C VAL A 65 -15.68 22.46 -0.10
N VAL A 66 -14.62 22.58 -0.87
CA VAL A 66 -14.31 21.60 -1.92
C VAL A 66 -14.12 20.27 -1.17
N ALA A 67 -15.13 19.40 -1.22
CA ALA A 67 -15.02 18.05 -0.70
C ALA A 67 -13.96 17.35 -1.55
N VAL A 68 -12.73 17.29 -1.05
CA VAL A 68 -11.66 16.52 -1.66
C VAL A 68 -12.13 15.06 -1.59
N ALA A 69 -12.45 14.50 -2.74
CA ALA A 69 -12.87 13.11 -2.83
C ALA A 69 -11.83 12.21 -2.15
N ALA A 70 -12.28 11.28 -1.31
CA ALA A 70 -11.38 10.37 -0.62
C ALA A 70 -10.53 9.60 -1.64
N PRO A 71 -9.23 9.43 -1.40
CA PRO A 71 -8.35 8.67 -2.29
C PRO A 71 -8.87 7.24 -2.48
N VAL A 72 -8.79 6.73 -3.71
CA VAL A 72 -9.21 5.37 -4.05
C VAL A 72 -8.03 4.58 -4.60
N LEU A 73 -7.86 3.34 -4.13
CA LEU A 73 -6.83 2.43 -4.63
C LEU A 73 -7.09 2.05 -6.09
N THR A 74 -6.02 1.86 -6.86
CA THR A 74 -6.10 1.28 -8.20
C THR A 74 -6.54 -0.18 -8.13
N ASP A 75 -7.06 -0.73 -9.22
CA ASP A 75 -7.47 -2.14 -9.26
C ASP A 75 -6.29 -3.08 -9.02
N GLN A 76 -5.11 -2.71 -9.50
CA GLN A 76 -3.89 -3.47 -9.26
C GLN A 76 -3.46 -3.47 -7.80
N ALA A 77 -3.57 -2.34 -7.10
CA ALA A 77 -3.32 -2.26 -5.67
C ALA A 77 -4.30 -3.13 -4.86
N LYS A 78 -5.58 -3.15 -5.25
CA LYS A 78 -6.60 -4.03 -4.65
C LYS A 78 -6.32 -5.51 -4.90
N ALA A 79 -5.80 -5.85 -6.08
CA ALA A 79 -5.46 -7.23 -6.43
C ALA A 79 -4.24 -7.77 -5.67
N ASN A 80 -3.38 -6.88 -5.15
CA ASN A 80 -2.16 -7.25 -4.43
C ASN A 80 -2.12 -6.64 -3.02
N PRO A 81 -3.05 -7.00 -2.12
CA PRO A 81 -3.15 -6.40 -0.78
C PRO A 81 -1.91 -6.65 0.08
N GLU A 82 -1.18 -7.74 -0.16
CA GLU A 82 0.07 -8.05 0.55
C GLU A 82 1.16 -7.02 0.29
N LEU A 83 1.23 -6.47 -0.94
CA LEU A 83 2.19 -5.42 -1.28
C LEU A 83 1.86 -4.09 -0.61
N LEU A 84 0.58 -3.79 -0.42
CA LEU A 84 0.15 -2.62 0.35
C LEU A 84 0.49 -2.76 1.84
N ALA A 85 0.33 -3.97 2.37
CA ALA A 85 0.48 -4.28 3.79
C ALA A 85 1.94 -4.39 4.24
N GLN A 86 2.90 -4.04 3.39
CA GLN A 86 4.33 -4.07 3.71
C GLN A 86 5.08 -2.90 3.07
N MET A 87 6.17 -2.49 3.71
CA MET A 87 7.04 -1.43 3.26
C MET A 87 8.46 -1.66 3.71
N ALA A 88 9.43 -1.41 2.81
CA ALA A 88 10.84 -1.44 3.15
C ALA A 88 11.46 -0.05 2.97
N ARG A 89 12.23 0.39 3.98
CA ARG A 89 12.98 1.65 3.93
C ARG A 89 14.27 1.53 4.76
N ASP A 90 15.38 2.00 4.22
CA ASP A 90 16.69 2.06 4.91
C ASP A 90 17.15 0.73 5.53
N GLY A 91 16.80 -0.41 4.89
CA GLY A 91 17.09 -1.75 5.40
C GLY A 91 16.16 -2.24 6.50
N VAL A 92 15.06 -1.54 6.74
CA VAL A 92 13.99 -2.00 7.65
C VAL A 92 12.77 -2.37 6.82
N LEU A 93 12.21 -3.55 7.07
CA LEU A 93 10.94 -4.00 6.50
C LEU A 93 9.88 -4.03 7.60
N VAL A 94 8.75 -3.40 7.35
CA VAL A 94 7.53 -3.50 8.15
C VAL A 94 6.49 -4.23 7.34
N LYS A 95 5.90 -5.28 7.89
CA LYS A 95 4.84 -6.08 7.25
C LYS A 95 3.70 -6.28 8.24
N LEU A 96 2.47 -6.11 7.80
CA LEU A 96 1.30 -6.47 8.59
C LEU A 96 1.32 -7.97 8.89
N ASP A 97 1.20 -8.33 10.15
CA ASP A 97 1.13 -9.71 10.61
C ASP A 97 -0.32 -10.15 10.81
N LYS A 98 -1.07 -9.39 11.61
CA LYS A 98 -2.46 -9.73 11.92
C LYS A 98 -3.31 -8.50 12.24
N ILE A 99 -4.61 -8.68 12.08
CA ILE A 99 -5.66 -7.75 12.50
C ILE A 99 -6.57 -8.52 13.46
N GLU A 100 -6.73 -8.03 14.67
CA GLU A 100 -7.56 -8.61 15.71
C GLU A 100 -8.61 -7.59 16.19
N GLY A 101 -9.63 -8.09 16.87
CA GLY A 101 -10.71 -7.25 17.38
C GLY A 101 -11.70 -6.79 16.29
N SER A 102 -12.75 -6.17 16.71
CA SER A 102 -13.79 -5.61 15.85
C SER A 102 -13.96 -4.11 16.00
N ASP A 103 -13.81 -3.60 17.21
CA ASP A 103 -13.82 -2.18 17.57
C ASP A 103 -13.22 -2.02 18.98
N PRO A 104 -12.01 -1.47 19.13
CA PRO A 104 -11.08 -1.10 18.07
C PRO A 104 -10.49 -2.29 17.30
N LEU A 105 -9.98 -2.02 16.09
CA LEU A 105 -9.14 -2.93 15.36
C LEU A 105 -7.71 -2.85 15.91
N ALA A 106 -7.13 -3.97 16.30
CA ALA A 106 -5.75 -4.05 16.76
C ALA A 106 -4.86 -4.63 15.66
N LEU A 107 -3.99 -3.81 15.08
CA LEU A 107 -3.07 -4.19 14.02
C LEU A 107 -1.68 -4.45 14.61
N THR A 108 -1.12 -5.64 14.35
CA THR A 108 0.24 -5.99 14.72
C THR A 108 1.09 -6.14 13.46
N PHE A 109 2.32 -5.62 13.52
CA PHE A 109 3.26 -5.65 12.39
C PHE A 109 4.51 -6.41 12.78
N MET A 110 5.10 -7.16 11.84
CA MET A 110 6.44 -7.70 11.97
C MET A 110 7.44 -6.68 11.43
N VAL A 111 8.39 -6.30 12.27
CA VAL A 111 9.46 -5.37 11.92
C VAL A 111 10.78 -6.11 11.84
N SER A 112 11.43 -6.07 10.69
CA SER A 112 12.71 -6.73 10.46
C SER A 112 13.80 -5.71 10.09
N ASN A 113 15.01 -5.91 10.62
CA ASN A 113 16.17 -5.11 10.29
C ASN A 113 17.17 -5.94 9.47
N THR A 114 17.24 -5.70 8.17
CA THR A 114 18.20 -6.31 7.26
C THR A 114 19.46 -5.45 7.09
N GLY A 115 19.43 -4.22 7.59
CA GLY A 115 20.54 -3.28 7.56
C GLY A 115 21.64 -3.61 8.56
N SER A 116 22.74 -2.85 8.53
CA SER A 116 23.90 -3.06 9.40
C SER A 116 23.84 -2.29 10.72
N ARG A 117 23.00 -1.24 10.80
CA ARG A 117 22.87 -0.39 12.00
C ARG A 117 21.74 -0.88 12.90
N ASN A 118 21.86 -0.62 14.21
CA ASN A 118 20.78 -0.90 15.13
C ASN A 118 19.65 0.13 14.94
N VAL A 119 18.41 -0.35 14.92
CA VAL A 119 17.22 0.48 14.79
C VAL A 119 16.62 0.74 16.17
N VAL A 120 16.38 1.99 16.50
CA VAL A 120 15.77 2.41 17.78
C VAL A 120 14.36 2.96 17.61
N GLY A 121 13.98 3.34 16.40
CA GLY A 121 12.62 3.82 16.12
C GLY A 121 12.26 3.62 14.66
N VAL A 122 10.99 3.28 14.40
CA VAL A 122 10.38 3.24 13.06
C VAL A 122 9.01 3.87 13.17
N ARG A 123 8.78 4.93 12.41
CA ARG A 123 7.53 5.67 12.36
C ARG A 123 7.00 5.73 10.95
N GLY A 124 5.70 5.89 10.83
CA GLY A 124 5.07 6.05 9.53
C GLY A 124 3.57 6.19 9.64
N MET A 125 2.89 5.83 8.56
CA MET A 125 1.45 5.94 8.43
C MET A 125 0.84 4.59 8.16
N VAL A 126 -0.34 4.36 8.72
CA VAL A 126 -1.23 3.25 8.38
C VAL A 126 -2.51 3.83 7.80
N THR A 127 -2.87 3.38 6.63
CA THR A 127 -4.11 3.78 5.95
C THR A 127 -5.01 2.55 5.78
N LEU A 128 -6.25 2.67 6.20
CA LEU A 128 -7.27 1.63 6.01
C LEU A 128 -8.17 2.01 4.84
N PHE A 129 -8.44 1.02 3.99
CA PHE A 129 -9.35 1.13 2.86
C PHE A 129 -10.48 0.11 2.98
N SER A 130 -11.63 0.43 2.38
CA SER A 130 -12.71 -0.54 2.16
C SER A 130 -12.28 -1.62 1.16
N ALA A 131 -13.08 -2.66 1.02
CA ALA A 131 -12.90 -3.68 -0.03
C ALA A 131 -12.91 -3.07 -1.44
N ASP A 132 -13.67 -1.98 -1.64
CA ASP A 132 -13.72 -1.24 -2.90
C ASP A 132 -12.51 -0.33 -3.12
N GLY A 133 -11.61 -0.24 -2.15
CA GLY A 133 -10.40 0.57 -2.21
C GLY A 133 -10.59 2.03 -1.82
N VAL A 134 -11.73 2.42 -1.24
CA VAL A 134 -11.97 3.78 -0.75
C VAL A 134 -11.25 3.97 0.58
N GLN A 135 -10.49 5.05 0.73
CA GLN A 135 -9.83 5.36 1.99
C GLN A 135 -10.84 5.66 3.10
N LEU A 136 -10.72 4.95 4.21
CA LEU A 136 -11.59 5.09 5.38
C LEU A 136 -10.91 5.82 6.53
N SER A 137 -9.64 5.53 6.78
CA SER A 137 -8.86 6.21 7.82
C SER A 137 -7.38 6.26 7.45
N ARG A 138 -6.67 7.24 8.01
CA ARG A 138 -5.21 7.35 7.93
C ARG A 138 -4.70 7.90 9.24
N GLN A 139 -3.73 7.22 9.86
CA GLN A 139 -3.15 7.65 11.13
C GLN A 139 -1.68 7.32 11.25
N GLU A 140 -1.00 8.05 12.12
CA GLU A 140 0.39 7.79 12.46
C GLU A 140 0.54 6.45 13.19
N ALA A 141 1.62 5.75 12.87
CA ALA A 141 1.99 4.49 13.47
C ALA A 141 3.44 4.51 13.96
N ARG A 142 3.66 3.91 15.12
CA ARG A 142 4.99 3.65 15.67
C ARG A 142 5.23 2.15 15.59
N PHE A 143 5.83 1.71 14.49
CA PHE A 143 6.08 0.29 14.26
C PHE A 143 7.16 -0.28 15.17
N TRP A 144 8.14 0.56 15.56
CA TRP A 144 9.16 0.19 16.52
C TRP A 144 9.54 1.36 17.41
N VAL A 145 9.64 1.09 18.70
CA VAL A 145 10.14 2.05 19.69
C VAL A 145 11.01 1.29 20.68
N ALA A 146 12.32 1.54 20.65
CA ALA A 146 13.23 1.04 21.65
C ALA A 146 13.18 1.92 22.91
N GLU A 147 13.39 1.31 24.06
CA GLU A 147 13.52 2.05 25.30
C GLU A 147 14.84 2.83 25.33
N ASN A 148 14.78 4.07 25.76
CA ASN A 148 15.96 4.92 25.78
C ASN A 148 17.05 4.33 26.70
N ARG A 149 18.27 4.24 26.16
CA ARG A 149 19.46 3.71 26.85
C ARG A 149 19.42 2.22 27.22
N LEU A 150 18.47 1.45 26.69
CA LEU A 150 18.41 0.00 26.84
C LEU A 150 18.75 -0.71 25.52
N PRO A 151 20.05 -1.01 25.27
CA PRO A 151 20.50 -1.58 23.99
C PRO A 151 19.87 -2.95 23.65
N GLU A 152 19.35 -3.67 24.63
CA GLU A 152 18.63 -4.93 24.47
C GLU A 152 17.28 -4.76 23.78
N THR A 153 16.70 -3.55 23.80
CA THR A 153 15.44 -3.22 23.12
C THR A 153 15.65 -2.79 21.67
N TYR A 154 16.91 -2.57 21.26
CA TYR A 154 17.22 -2.18 19.89
C TYR A 154 16.95 -3.34 18.92
N LEU A 155 16.39 -3.03 17.77
CA LEU A 155 16.23 -4.01 16.70
C LEU A 155 17.55 -4.13 15.93
N ARG A 156 18.27 -5.22 16.19
CA ARG A 156 19.61 -5.46 15.63
C ARG A 156 19.52 -6.08 14.25
N LYS A 157 20.65 -6.08 13.52
CA LYS A 157 20.77 -6.74 12.21
C LYS A 157 20.25 -8.18 12.26
N GLY A 158 19.42 -8.54 11.30
CA GLY A 158 18.84 -9.88 11.14
C GLY A 158 17.71 -10.20 12.11
N GLN A 159 17.37 -9.30 13.02
CA GLN A 159 16.25 -9.52 13.95
C GLN A 159 14.92 -9.21 13.25
N VAL A 160 13.92 -10.02 13.60
CA VAL A 160 12.51 -9.84 13.26
C VAL A 160 11.72 -9.86 14.55
N ARG A 161 10.96 -8.83 14.83
CA ARG A 161 10.18 -8.69 16.06
C ARG A 161 8.80 -8.11 15.80
N PRO A 162 7.78 -8.51 16.55
CA PRO A 162 6.47 -7.90 16.46
C PRO A 162 6.47 -6.48 17.02
N SER A 163 5.67 -5.61 16.40
CA SER A 163 5.36 -4.29 16.96
C SER A 163 4.43 -4.41 18.17
N LEU A 164 4.27 -3.30 18.89
CA LEU A 164 3.10 -3.13 19.74
C LEU A 164 1.85 -3.08 18.84
N ALA A 165 0.72 -3.51 19.38
CA ALA A 165 -0.55 -3.43 18.66
C ALA A 165 -0.93 -1.95 18.46
N LEU A 166 -1.27 -1.59 17.22
CA LEU A 166 -1.82 -0.30 16.86
C LEU A 166 -3.34 -0.39 16.90
N GLU A 167 -3.95 0.29 17.85
CA GLU A 167 -5.40 0.33 17.99
C GLU A 167 -5.98 1.44 17.11
N ILE A 168 -6.90 1.07 16.23
CA ILE A 168 -7.62 1.98 15.34
C ILE A 168 -9.12 1.81 15.59
N PRO A 169 -9.85 2.87 15.98
CA PRO A 169 -11.31 2.80 16.04
C PRO A 169 -11.86 2.31 14.70
N ARG A 170 -12.85 1.44 14.73
CA ARG A 170 -13.43 0.91 13.49
C ARG A 170 -14.00 2.04 12.64
N PRO A 171 -13.50 2.28 11.42
CA PRO A 171 -14.02 3.35 10.59
C PRO A 171 -15.45 3.09 10.15
N ALA A 172 -16.26 4.15 10.08
CA ALA A 172 -17.60 4.07 9.49
C ALA A 172 -17.48 3.60 8.02
N GLY A 173 -18.39 2.71 7.60
CA GLY A 173 -18.38 2.15 6.24
C GLY A 173 -17.43 0.96 6.03
N LEU A 174 -16.70 0.51 7.05
CA LEU A 174 -15.90 -0.69 6.95
C LEU A 174 -16.75 -1.95 7.01
N SER A 175 -16.87 -2.66 5.90
CA SER A 175 -17.50 -3.97 5.78
C SER A 175 -16.41 -5.05 5.69
N GLY A 176 -16.34 -5.97 6.66
CA GLY A 176 -15.33 -7.04 6.68
C GLY A 176 -13.94 -6.58 7.12
N GLN A 177 -12.91 -7.20 6.55
CA GLN A 177 -11.51 -6.81 6.81
C GLN A 177 -11.10 -5.65 5.92
N PRO A 178 -10.35 -4.65 6.44
CA PRO A 178 -9.83 -3.56 5.64
C PRO A 178 -8.65 -4.02 4.78
N LEU A 179 -8.47 -3.35 3.63
CA LEU A 179 -7.18 -3.32 2.97
C LEU A 179 -6.30 -2.34 3.74
N VAL A 180 -5.08 -2.75 4.06
CA VAL A 180 -4.15 -1.98 4.89
C VAL A 180 -2.96 -1.53 4.05
N ARG A 181 -2.66 -0.24 4.06
CA ARG A 181 -1.44 0.31 3.46
C ARG A 181 -0.50 0.76 4.55
N VAL A 182 0.75 0.31 4.45
CA VAL A 182 1.85 0.67 5.36
C VAL A 182 2.77 1.64 4.65
N GLU A 183 3.13 2.73 5.31
CA GLU A 183 4.13 3.70 4.84
C GLU A 183 5.15 3.93 5.96
N ILE A 184 6.45 3.95 5.65
CA ILE A 184 7.51 4.28 6.61
C ILE A 184 8.00 5.69 6.30
N ASP A 185 7.84 6.62 7.24
CA ASP A 185 8.29 7.99 7.09
C ASP A 185 9.70 8.20 7.66
N GLU A 186 9.99 7.53 8.77
CA GLU A 186 11.24 7.72 9.48
C GLU A 186 11.79 6.41 10.06
N VAL A 187 13.10 6.19 9.89
CA VAL A 187 13.86 5.16 10.58
C VAL A 187 14.98 5.80 11.39
N VAL A 188 14.98 5.62 12.70
CA VAL A 188 15.97 6.16 13.61
C VAL A 188 16.97 5.09 14.00
N PHE A 189 18.24 5.36 13.81
CA PHE A 189 19.35 4.44 14.07
C PHE A 189 20.22 4.87 15.24
N ARG A 190 20.97 3.88 15.76
CA ARG A 190 22.03 4.06 16.78
C ARG A 190 23.29 3.32 16.36
#